data_c5dfe63393fd62697b3fd64bcbfb610e
#
_entry.id   c5dfe63393fd62697b3fd64bcbfb610e
#
_cell.length_a   1.000
_cell.length_b   1.000
_cell.length_c   1.000
_cell.angle_alpha   90.00
_cell.angle_beta   90.00
_cell.angle_gamma   90.00
#
_symmetry.space_group_name_H-M   'P 1'
#
loop_
_entity.id
_entity.type
_entity.pdbx_description
1 polymer ?
#
loop_
_entity_poly.entity_id
_entity_poly.type
_entity_poly.pdbx_seq_one_letter_code
_entity_poly.pdbx_strand_id
1 'polypeptide(L)'
;MLTSLPSLLIIPFVLLAGKLSVSRNKLLILYTGLALFCISGFFSLFAKNIVLLIFINCVLGVGAGMVIPLSTGLIADHFTGAYRTRQLGISSSISNVTLVLATSLTGWLATVDWHYPFLVYLLPGVALLMTLSLRKYKPDRGEAATIPAVPASPTDAAIGAVKWLPGIDVPRLVGLMLLYFLATYVVLVVTFNLPFLMQHYTLSSSASGVMISLFFLAIMLPGLFITWIIRKLKNATVFLPLLLICAGLLLIYLFKYEWTIGLGCFVAGIGYGVIQPLVYDKSVRTADSKNTTLALALVMSVNYLAILLCPFIVDLLTGLFGKSGSADFPFVLNAAIVLLMAVVGYRYRESYVFGAPDFSE
;
A
#
# COMPACT_ATOMS: atom_id res chain seq x y z
N MET A 1 19.30 -7.63 2.42
CA MET A 1 19.56 -7.64 0.96
C MET A 1 18.56 -8.49 0.16
N LEU A 2 18.19 -9.69 0.61
CA LEU A 2 17.24 -10.58 -0.10
C LEU A 2 15.84 -9.95 -0.32
N THR A 3 15.36 -9.13 0.59
CA THR A 3 14.04 -8.47 0.54
C THR A 3 14.08 -7.10 -0.14
N SER A 4 15.22 -6.42 -0.11
CA SER A 4 15.36 -5.04 -0.62
C SER A 4 15.52 -5.00 -2.15
N LEU A 5 16.20 -5.97 -2.75
CA LEU A 5 16.43 -6.01 -4.20
C LEU A 5 15.14 -6.24 -5.01
N PRO A 6 14.25 -7.19 -4.65
CA PRO A 6 12.95 -7.29 -5.30
C PRO A 6 12.12 -6.00 -5.22
N SER A 7 12.12 -5.34 -4.05
CA SER A 7 11.39 -4.08 -3.88
C SER A 7 11.92 -2.96 -4.77
N LEU A 8 13.23 -2.91 -5.01
CA LEU A 8 13.86 -1.96 -5.93
C LEU A 8 13.37 -2.17 -7.38
N LEU A 9 13.17 -3.43 -7.80
CA LEU A 9 12.68 -3.74 -9.14
C LEU A 9 11.15 -3.57 -9.27
N ILE A 10 10.40 -3.72 -8.20
CA ILE A 10 8.95 -3.47 -8.22
C ILE A 10 8.66 -2.03 -8.69
N ILE A 11 9.40 -1.04 -8.21
CA ILE A 11 9.13 0.38 -8.49
C ILE A 11 9.13 0.69 -10.01
N PRO A 12 10.21 0.43 -10.78
CA PRO A 12 10.23 0.73 -12.21
C PRO A 12 9.20 -0.08 -12.99
N PHE A 13 8.91 -1.33 -12.59
CA PHE A 13 7.94 -2.15 -13.30
C PHE A 13 6.48 -1.80 -12.96
N VAL A 14 6.18 -1.29 -11.77
CA VAL A 14 4.89 -0.65 -11.45
C VAL A 14 4.64 0.54 -12.37
N LEU A 15 5.64 1.42 -12.54
CA LEU A 15 5.54 2.59 -13.42
C LEU A 15 5.42 2.19 -14.90
N LEU A 16 6.20 1.20 -15.33
CA LEU A 16 6.14 0.66 -16.69
C LEU A 16 4.77 0.06 -16.99
N ALA A 17 4.23 -0.75 -16.07
CA ALA A 17 2.90 -1.34 -16.21
C ALA A 17 1.81 -0.27 -16.28
N GLY A 18 1.88 0.76 -15.41
CA GLY A 18 0.99 1.92 -15.46
C GLY A 18 1.03 2.63 -16.80
N LYS A 19 2.22 2.89 -17.34
CA LYS A 19 2.39 3.54 -18.65
C LYS A 19 1.89 2.65 -19.81
N LEU A 20 2.22 1.37 -19.80
CA LEU A 20 1.77 0.42 -20.82
C LEU A 20 0.25 0.22 -20.79
N SER A 21 -0.39 0.33 -19.65
CA SER A 21 -1.84 0.17 -19.50
C SER A 21 -2.66 1.22 -20.23
N VAL A 22 -2.05 2.37 -20.55
CA VAL A 22 -2.68 3.45 -21.33
C VAL A 22 -2.80 3.09 -22.81
N SER A 23 -1.80 2.37 -23.35
CA SER A 23 -1.69 2.12 -24.79
C SER A 23 -1.95 0.66 -25.18
N ARG A 24 -1.91 -0.29 -24.23
CA ARG A 24 -2.01 -1.72 -24.51
C ARG A 24 -3.15 -2.38 -23.72
N ASN A 25 -3.47 -3.62 -24.10
CA ASN A 25 -4.46 -4.43 -23.42
C ASN A 25 -3.99 -4.76 -21.98
N LYS A 26 -4.66 -4.19 -20.98
CA LYS A 26 -4.37 -4.36 -19.55
C LYS A 26 -4.34 -5.84 -19.14
N LEU A 27 -5.24 -6.65 -19.69
CA LEU A 27 -5.30 -8.09 -19.41
C LEU A 27 -4.05 -8.82 -19.88
N LEU A 28 -3.50 -8.48 -21.05
CA LEU A 28 -2.27 -9.10 -21.55
C LEU A 28 -1.09 -8.82 -20.61
N ILE A 29 -0.96 -7.58 -20.14
CA ILE A 29 0.11 -7.18 -19.21
C ILE A 29 -0.07 -7.91 -17.87
N LEU A 30 -1.30 -8.04 -17.39
CA LEU A 30 -1.62 -8.79 -16.17
C LEU A 30 -1.24 -10.27 -16.30
N TYR A 31 -1.54 -10.90 -17.44
CA TYR A 31 -1.14 -12.30 -17.72
C TYR A 31 0.36 -12.48 -17.71
N THR A 32 1.08 -11.59 -18.39
CA THR A 32 2.56 -11.68 -18.44
C THR A 32 3.16 -11.49 -17.06
N GLY A 33 2.64 -10.57 -16.25
CA GLY A 33 3.06 -10.37 -14.86
C GLY A 33 2.81 -11.57 -13.97
N LEU A 34 1.59 -12.15 -14.02
CA LEU A 34 1.24 -13.35 -13.27
C LEU A 34 2.07 -14.57 -13.70
N ALA A 35 2.29 -14.74 -15.01
CA ALA A 35 3.11 -15.83 -15.53
C ALA A 35 4.57 -15.72 -15.04
N LEU A 36 5.18 -14.52 -15.12
CA LEU A 36 6.52 -14.27 -14.61
C LEU A 36 6.61 -14.54 -13.11
N PHE A 37 5.60 -14.13 -12.35
CA PHE A 37 5.54 -14.38 -10.91
C PHE A 37 5.51 -15.88 -10.60
N CYS A 38 4.62 -16.65 -11.25
CA CYS A 38 4.51 -18.10 -11.06
C CYS A 38 5.76 -18.85 -11.48
N ILE A 39 6.34 -18.50 -12.63
CA ILE A 39 7.58 -19.11 -13.15
C ILE A 39 8.72 -18.87 -12.15
N SER A 40 8.86 -17.63 -11.66
CA SER A 40 9.88 -17.32 -10.65
C SER A 40 9.65 -18.08 -9.34
N GLY A 41 8.41 -18.17 -8.87
CA GLY A 41 8.04 -18.94 -7.69
C GLY A 41 8.40 -20.42 -7.82
N PHE A 42 8.13 -21.02 -9.00
CA PHE A 42 8.49 -22.39 -9.28
C PHE A 42 10.01 -22.62 -9.27
N PHE A 43 10.78 -21.76 -9.93
CA PHE A 43 12.24 -21.87 -9.94
C PHE A 43 12.88 -21.60 -8.58
N SER A 44 12.24 -20.84 -7.70
CA SER A 44 12.73 -20.61 -6.33
C SER A 44 12.81 -21.91 -5.51
N LEU A 45 11.96 -22.90 -5.79
CA LEU A 45 12.00 -24.22 -5.14
C LEU A 45 13.26 -25.01 -5.46
N PHE A 46 13.92 -24.74 -6.56
CA PHE A 46 15.11 -25.45 -7.03
C PHE A 46 16.40 -24.64 -6.84
N ALA A 47 16.32 -23.49 -6.18
CA ALA A 47 17.48 -22.63 -5.97
C ALA A 47 18.46 -23.25 -4.98
N LYS A 48 19.66 -23.63 -5.47
CA LYS A 48 20.70 -24.26 -4.66
C LYS A 48 21.66 -23.26 -4.02
N ASN A 49 21.69 -22.03 -4.51
CA ASN A 49 22.56 -20.98 -4.01
C ASN A 49 21.85 -19.64 -3.87
N ILE A 50 22.34 -18.82 -2.93
CA ILE A 50 21.75 -17.52 -2.60
C ILE A 50 21.77 -16.54 -3.79
N VAL A 51 22.80 -16.62 -4.64
CA VAL A 51 22.92 -15.75 -5.83
C VAL A 51 21.81 -16.04 -6.83
N LEU A 52 21.58 -17.34 -7.10
CA LEU A 52 20.48 -17.78 -7.98
C LEU A 52 19.13 -17.38 -7.40
N LEU A 53 18.93 -17.54 -6.09
CA LEU A 53 17.71 -17.15 -5.40
C LEU A 53 17.46 -15.64 -5.51
N ILE A 54 18.49 -14.81 -5.35
CA ILE A 54 18.38 -13.37 -5.54
C ILE A 54 17.95 -13.03 -6.97
N PHE A 55 18.56 -13.65 -7.98
CA PHE A 55 18.20 -13.42 -9.38
C PHE A 55 16.74 -13.80 -9.65
N ILE A 56 16.30 -14.97 -9.20
CA ILE A 56 14.91 -15.43 -9.34
C ILE A 56 13.94 -14.48 -8.64
N ASN A 57 14.27 -14.03 -7.42
CA ASN A 57 13.46 -13.03 -6.69
C ASN A 57 13.42 -11.65 -7.38
N CYS A 58 14.45 -11.29 -8.14
CA CYS A 58 14.41 -10.11 -8.98
C CYS A 58 13.36 -10.25 -10.10
N VAL A 59 13.30 -11.40 -10.76
CA VAL A 59 12.28 -11.69 -11.79
C VAL A 59 10.87 -11.72 -11.16
N LEU A 60 10.74 -12.27 -9.95
CA LEU A 60 9.50 -12.24 -9.18
C LEU A 60 9.05 -10.79 -8.90
N GLY A 61 10.00 -9.90 -8.54
CA GLY A 61 9.73 -8.48 -8.34
C GLY A 61 9.22 -7.79 -9.61
N VAL A 62 9.72 -8.15 -10.78
CA VAL A 62 9.20 -7.69 -12.07
C VAL A 62 7.75 -8.11 -12.27
N GLY A 63 7.43 -9.38 -12.04
CA GLY A 63 6.07 -9.92 -12.14
C GLY A 63 5.10 -9.22 -11.18
N ALA A 64 5.50 -9.07 -9.92
CA ALA A 64 4.72 -8.36 -8.89
C ALA A 64 4.47 -6.91 -9.29
N GLY A 65 5.51 -6.18 -9.74
CA GLY A 65 5.40 -4.80 -10.18
C GLY A 65 4.41 -4.60 -11.32
N MET A 66 4.28 -5.58 -12.23
CA MET A 66 3.29 -5.53 -13.30
C MET A 66 1.87 -5.80 -12.81
N VAL A 67 1.68 -6.73 -11.89
CA VAL A 67 0.35 -7.17 -11.42
C VAL A 67 -0.33 -6.14 -10.53
N ILE A 68 0.41 -5.52 -9.62
CA ILE A 68 -0.12 -4.68 -8.54
C ILE A 68 -0.97 -3.50 -9.06
N PRO A 69 -0.48 -2.60 -9.94
CA PRO A 69 -1.28 -1.47 -10.40
C PRO A 69 -2.42 -1.88 -11.32
N LEU A 70 -2.27 -2.99 -12.04
CA LEU A 70 -3.29 -3.47 -12.97
C LEU A 70 -4.48 -4.09 -12.26
N SER A 71 -4.26 -4.88 -11.19
CA SER A 71 -5.34 -5.45 -10.39
C SER A 71 -6.23 -4.38 -9.78
N THR A 72 -5.62 -3.34 -9.19
CA THR A 72 -6.34 -2.20 -8.62
C THR A 72 -6.96 -1.31 -9.70
N GLY A 73 -6.24 -1.12 -10.82
CA GLY A 73 -6.73 -0.37 -11.98
C GLY A 73 -7.95 -0.98 -12.63
N LEU A 74 -8.04 -2.32 -12.70
CA LEU A 74 -9.24 -3.01 -13.20
C LEU A 74 -10.46 -2.74 -12.31
N ILE A 75 -10.29 -2.67 -10.99
CA ILE A 75 -11.37 -2.26 -10.08
C ILE A 75 -11.81 -0.83 -10.41
N ALA A 76 -10.85 0.08 -10.62
CA ALA A 76 -11.14 1.47 -10.94
C ALA A 76 -11.86 1.65 -12.29
N ASP A 77 -11.58 0.78 -13.25
CA ASP A 77 -12.21 0.82 -14.58
C ASP A 77 -13.66 0.27 -14.60
N HIS A 78 -13.97 -0.68 -13.70
CA HIS A 78 -15.27 -1.36 -13.73
C HIS A 78 -16.26 -0.80 -12.71
N PHE A 79 -15.80 -0.08 -11.70
CA PHE A 79 -16.64 0.43 -10.62
C PHE A 79 -16.50 1.95 -10.48
N THR A 80 -17.61 2.64 -10.14
CA THR A 80 -17.66 4.09 -9.97
C THR A 80 -18.19 4.49 -8.60
N GLY A 81 -18.03 5.75 -8.22
CA GLY A 81 -18.60 6.36 -7.02
C GLY A 81 -18.28 5.61 -5.72
N ALA A 82 -19.22 5.56 -4.81
CA ALA A 82 -19.07 4.90 -3.51
C ALA A 82 -18.83 3.38 -3.62
N TYR A 83 -19.31 2.76 -4.70
CA TYR A 83 -19.11 1.33 -4.93
C TYR A 83 -17.66 1.02 -5.26
N ARG A 84 -16.99 1.87 -6.06
CA ARG A 84 -15.54 1.76 -6.32
C ARG A 84 -14.72 1.85 -5.03
N THR A 85 -15.01 2.85 -4.19
CA THR A 85 -14.33 3.01 -2.89
C THR A 85 -14.51 1.78 -2.02
N ARG A 86 -15.71 1.19 -2.00
CA ARG A 86 -15.98 -0.06 -1.28
C ARG A 86 -15.16 -1.23 -1.83
N GLN A 87 -15.08 -1.40 -3.16
CA GLN A 87 -14.31 -2.49 -3.77
C GLN A 87 -12.80 -2.33 -3.54
N LEU A 88 -12.27 -1.12 -3.58
CA LEU A 88 -10.88 -0.84 -3.22
C LEU A 88 -10.59 -1.15 -1.74
N GLY A 89 -11.53 -0.83 -0.85
CA GLY A 89 -11.45 -1.19 0.57
C GLY A 89 -11.44 -2.70 0.79
N ILE A 90 -12.34 -3.43 0.16
CA ILE A 90 -12.40 -4.91 0.22
C ILE A 90 -11.11 -5.52 -0.34
N SER A 91 -10.62 -5.02 -1.47
CA SER A 91 -9.36 -5.49 -2.07
C SER A 91 -8.17 -5.27 -1.12
N SER A 92 -8.08 -4.10 -0.48
CA SER A 92 -7.08 -3.83 0.55
C SER A 92 -7.21 -4.78 1.74
N SER A 93 -8.43 -5.05 2.20
CA SER A 93 -8.70 -5.98 3.31
C SER A 93 -8.26 -7.40 2.97
N ILE A 94 -8.62 -7.90 1.78
CA ILE A 94 -8.19 -9.23 1.30
C ILE A 94 -6.67 -9.31 1.23
N SER A 95 -6.00 -8.28 0.73
CA SER A 95 -4.54 -8.24 0.64
C SER A 95 -3.87 -8.35 2.01
N ASN A 96 -4.39 -7.65 3.02
CA ASN A 96 -3.83 -7.71 4.37
C ASN A 96 -4.10 -9.06 5.07
N VAL A 97 -5.28 -9.66 4.91
CA VAL A 97 -5.55 -11.02 5.39
C VAL A 97 -4.63 -12.04 4.72
N THR A 98 -4.49 -11.94 3.41
CA THR A 98 -3.61 -12.83 2.64
C THR A 98 -2.16 -12.72 3.14
N LEU A 99 -1.71 -11.50 3.47
CA LEU A 99 -0.37 -11.29 4.03
C LEU A 99 -0.21 -12.02 5.37
N VAL A 100 -1.17 -11.91 6.29
CA VAL A 100 -1.14 -12.61 7.58
C VAL A 100 -1.16 -14.14 7.39
N LEU A 101 -2.03 -14.65 6.53
CA LEU A 101 -2.14 -16.08 6.24
C LEU A 101 -0.86 -16.61 5.56
N ALA A 102 -0.34 -15.87 4.57
CA ALA A 102 0.86 -16.25 3.85
C ALA A 102 2.09 -16.26 4.77
N THR A 103 2.26 -15.24 5.62
CA THR A 103 3.39 -15.20 6.57
C THR A 103 3.30 -16.32 7.61
N SER A 104 2.11 -16.63 8.11
CA SER A 104 1.89 -17.76 9.03
C SER A 104 2.19 -19.10 8.37
N LEU A 105 1.70 -19.29 7.14
CA LEU A 105 1.94 -20.51 6.37
C LEU A 105 3.43 -20.70 6.02
N THR A 106 4.08 -19.62 5.56
CA THR A 106 5.52 -19.66 5.25
C THR A 106 6.36 -19.93 6.49
N GLY A 107 6.01 -19.36 7.64
CA GLY A 107 6.66 -19.65 8.91
C GLY A 107 6.56 -21.12 9.30
N TRP A 108 5.38 -21.71 9.16
CA TRP A 108 5.17 -23.13 9.42
C TRP A 108 5.93 -24.03 8.41
N LEU A 109 5.86 -23.72 7.12
CA LEU A 109 6.56 -24.47 6.09
C LEU A 109 8.09 -24.42 6.27
N ALA A 110 8.63 -23.30 6.75
CA ALA A 110 10.06 -23.14 7.03
C ALA A 110 10.57 -24.04 8.15
N THR A 111 9.70 -24.54 9.05
CA THR A 111 10.11 -25.50 10.09
C THR A 111 10.37 -26.90 9.53
N VAL A 112 9.83 -27.21 8.34
CA VAL A 112 10.00 -28.50 7.67
C VAL A 112 11.21 -28.48 6.74
N ASP A 113 11.26 -27.49 5.83
CA ASP A 113 12.38 -27.27 4.91
C ASP A 113 12.41 -25.79 4.48
N TRP A 114 13.60 -25.23 4.33
CA TRP A 114 13.78 -23.82 3.96
C TRP A 114 13.32 -23.49 2.52
N HIS A 115 13.11 -24.47 1.66
CA HIS A 115 12.56 -24.31 0.30
C HIS A 115 11.03 -24.25 0.29
N TYR A 116 10.34 -24.89 1.23
CA TYR A 116 8.88 -25.01 1.22
C TYR A 116 8.13 -23.67 1.34
N PRO A 117 8.64 -22.62 2.01
CA PRO A 117 8.05 -21.30 1.97
C PRO A 117 7.81 -20.75 0.55
N PHE A 118 8.65 -21.13 -0.42
CA PHE A 118 8.51 -20.69 -1.80
C PHE A 118 7.29 -21.28 -2.53
N LEU A 119 6.66 -22.34 -1.99
CA LEU A 119 5.39 -22.88 -2.51
C LEU A 119 4.27 -21.82 -2.49
N VAL A 120 4.30 -20.89 -1.55
CA VAL A 120 3.32 -19.81 -1.46
C VAL A 120 3.35 -18.92 -2.72
N TYR A 121 4.49 -18.80 -3.39
CA TYR A 121 4.61 -18.05 -4.65
C TYR A 121 3.95 -18.72 -5.85
N LEU A 122 3.45 -19.95 -5.71
CA LEU A 122 2.64 -20.63 -6.74
C LEU A 122 1.15 -20.29 -6.63
N LEU A 123 0.69 -19.76 -5.50
CA LEU A 123 -0.73 -19.39 -5.30
C LEU A 123 -1.26 -18.41 -6.38
N PRO A 124 -0.50 -17.41 -6.88
CA PRO A 124 -0.92 -16.59 -8.01
C PRO A 124 -1.19 -17.38 -9.30
N GLY A 125 -0.73 -18.63 -9.42
CA GLY A 125 -1.10 -19.53 -10.51
C GLY A 125 -2.58 -19.81 -10.57
N VAL A 126 -3.26 -19.88 -9.42
CA VAL A 126 -4.73 -20.00 -9.36
C VAL A 126 -5.37 -18.74 -9.96
N ALA A 127 -4.86 -17.56 -9.61
CA ALA A 127 -5.33 -16.30 -10.20
C ALA A 127 -5.07 -16.25 -11.72
N LEU A 128 -3.93 -16.80 -12.18
CA LEU A 128 -3.64 -16.91 -13.62
C LEU A 128 -4.69 -17.78 -14.33
N LEU A 129 -5.04 -18.92 -13.76
CA LEU A 129 -6.08 -19.81 -14.32
C LEU A 129 -7.47 -19.15 -14.32
N MET A 130 -7.81 -18.45 -13.24
CA MET A 130 -9.07 -17.70 -13.16
C MET A 130 -9.12 -16.55 -14.17
N THR A 131 -8.02 -15.84 -14.37
CA THR A 131 -7.98 -14.75 -15.36
C THR A 131 -8.07 -15.26 -16.80
N LEU A 132 -7.62 -16.49 -17.09
CA LEU A 132 -7.84 -17.12 -18.40
C LEU A 132 -9.35 -17.26 -18.75
N SER A 133 -10.19 -17.49 -17.77
CA SER A 133 -11.65 -17.51 -17.97
C SER A 133 -12.24 -16.14 -18.30
N LEU A 134 -11.64 -15.06 -17.78
CA LEU A 134 -12.03 -13.67 -18.07
C LEU A 134 -11.75 -13.27 -19.54
N ARG A 135 -10.84 -13.96 -20.22
CA ARG A 135 -10.54 -13.72 -21.64
C ARG A 135 -11.77 -14.00 -22.55
N LYS A 136 -12.67 -14.89 -22.11
CA LYS A 136 -13.93 -15.19 -22.82
C LYS A 136 -15.00 -14.13 -22.56
N TYR A 137 -14.85 -13.35 -21.51
CA TYR A 137 -15.75 -12.25 -21.17
C TYR A 137 -15.34 -11.03 -21.98
N LYS A 138 -15.96 -10.84 -23.15
CA LYS A 138 -15.97 -9.53 -23.82
C LYS A 138 -16.81 -8.63 -22.92
N PRO A 139 -16.24 -7.55 -22.33
CA PRO A 139 -17.10 -6.57 -21.70
C PRO A 139 -18.05 -6.08 -22.79
N ASP A 140 -19.35 -6.26 -22.56
CA ASP A 140 -20.34 -5.56 -23.35
C ASP A 140 -19.97 -4.08 -23.27
N ARG A 141 -19.54 -3.51 -24.37
CA ARG A 141 -19.32 -2.08 -24.53
C ARG A 141 -20.67 -1.36 -24.67
N GLY A 142 -21.65 -1.85 -23.94
CA GLY A 142 -22.85 -1.14 -23.63
C GLY A 142 -22.44 -0.01 -22.71
N GLU A 143 -22.35 1.18 -23.27
CA GLU A 143 -22.27 2.44 -22.57
C GLU A 143 -21.22 2.44 -21.43
N ALA A 144 -19.93 2.48 -21.80
CA ALA A 144 -19.00 3.20 -20.97
C ALA A 144 -19.65 4.58 -20.75
N ALA A 145 -20.35 4.71 -19.61
CA ALA A 145 -20.84 5.99 -19.17
C ALA A 145 -19.63 6.92 -19.33
N THR A 146 -19.71 7.80 -20.31
CA THR A 146 -18.82 8.91 -20.46
C THR A 146 -18.98 9.65 -19.15
N ILE A 147 -18.12 9.34 -18.17
CA ILE A 147 -18.04 10.14 -16.96
C ILE A 147 -17.73 11.54 -17.51
N PRO A 148 -18.65 12.51 -17.36
CA PRO A 148 -18.34 13.85 -17.80
C PRO A 148 -17.04 14.21 -17.10
N ALA A 149 -16.01 14.60 -17.85
CA ALA A 149 -14.83 15.19 -17.26
C ALA A 149 -15.33 16.27 -16.30
N VAL A 150 -15.04 16.14 -14.99
CA VAL A 150 -15.39 17.16 -14.02
C VAL A 150 -14.86 18.47 -14.61
N PRO A 151 -15.72 19.47 -14.91
CA PRO A 151 -15.23 20.70 -15.49
C PRO A 151 -14.20 21.27 -14.54
N ALA A 152 -12.98 21.45 -15.02
CA ALA A 152 -11.93 22.11 -14.27
C ALA A 152 -12.48 23.43 -13.76
N SER A 153 -12.48 23.62 -12.45
CA SER A 153 -12.92 24.90 -11.85
C SER A 153 -12.09 26.00 -12.48
N PRO A 154 -12.68 27.15 -12.86
CA PRO A 154 -11.96 28.25 -13.54
C PRO A 154 -10.71 28.75 -12.81
N THR A 155 -10.59 28.42 -11.52
CA THR A 155 -9.43 28.77 -10.68
C THR A 155 -8.23 27.84 -10.92
N ASP A 156 -8.41 26.66 -11.52
CA ASP A 156 -7.34 25.67 -11.74
C ASP A 156 -6.56 25.90 -13.04
N ALA A 157 -7.03 26.79 -13.91
CA ALA A 157 -6.37 27.11 -15.19
C ALA A 157 -5.05 27.90 -15.06
N ALA A 158 -4.73 28.39 -13.85
CA ALA A 158 -3.58 29.28 -13.62
C ALA A 158 -2.33 28.59 -13.07
N ILE A 159 -2.39 27.32 -12.65
CA ILE A 159 -1.23 26.56 -12.15
C ILE A 159 -0.83 25.57 -13.24
N GLY A 160 0.22 25.92 -13.98
CA GLY A 160 0.75 25.28 -15.17
C GLY A 160 0.53 23.77 -15.24
N ALA A 161 -0.29 23.36 -16.21
CA ALA A 161 -0.34 21.95 -16.63
C ALA A 161 1.07 21.51 -17.00
N VAL A 162 1.67 20.65 -16.18
CA VAL A 162 2.96 20.04 -16.50
C VAL A 162 2.73 19.18 -17.75
N LYS A 163 3.32 19.56 -18.86
CA LYS A 163 3.18 18.95 -20.20
C LYS A 163 3.45 17.43 -20.28
N TRP A 164 3.89 16.81 -19.19
CA TRP A 164 4.42 15.45 -19.15
C TRP A 164 3.36 14.36 -18.89
N LEU A 165 2.20 14.71 -18.35
CA LEU A 165 1.13 13.76 -18.00
C LEU A 165 -0.23 14.35 -18.42
N PRO A 166 -0.57 14.38 -19.70
CA PRO A 166 -1.86 14.89 -20.18
C PRO A 166 -3.00 14.05 -19.57
N GLY A 167 -4.05 14.69 -19.08
CA GLY A 167 -5.22 14.03 -18.48
C GLY A 167 -5.04 13.58 -17.04
N ILE A 168 -4.04 14.12 -16.32
CA ILE A 168 -3.85 13.91 -14.88
C ILE A 168 -3.71 15.27 -14.18
N ASP A 169 -4.46 15.46 -13.11
CA ASP A 169 -4.31 16.59 -12.17
C ASP A 169 -3.08 16.37 -11.28
N VAL A 170 -1.93 16.81 -11.79
CA VAL A 170 -0.62 16.55 -11.17
C VAL A 170 -0.52 17.13 -9.75
N PRO A 171 -0.94 18.38 -9.45
CA PRO A 171 -0.87 18.94 -8.11
C PRO A 171 -1.63 18.11 -7.06
N ARG A 172 -2.86 17.70 -7.38
CA ARG A 172 -3.65 16.85 -6.48
C ARG A 172 -3.04 15.48 -6.31
N LEU A 173 -2.56 14.88 -7.39
CA LEU A 173 -1.90 13.58 -7.35
C LEU A 173 -0.61 13.60 -6.51
N VAL A 174 0.25 14.63 -6.67
CA VAL A 174 1.48 14.80 -5.88
C VAL A 174 1.17 14.98 -4.39
N GLY A 175 0.13 15.75 -4.06
CA GLY A 175 -0.33 15.88 -2.68
C GLY A 175 -0.75 14.53 -2.07
N LEU A 176 -1.48 13.70 -2.82
CA LEU A 176 -1.85 12.34 -2.39
C LEU A 176 -0.63 11.42 -2.28
N MET A 177 0.31 11.50 -3.22
CA MET A 177 1.56 10.74 -3.17
C MET A 177 2.38 11.08 -1.92
N LEU A 178 2.50 12.37 -1.59
CA LEU A 178 3.22 12.81 -0.39
C LEU A 178 2.52 12.34 0.89
N LEU A 179 1.19 12.51 0.98
CA LEU A 179 0.41 11.99 2.11
C LEU A 179 0.62 10.49 2.29
N TYR A 180 0.54 9.73 1.19
CA TYR A 180 0.65 8.28 1.24
C TYR A 180 2.06 7.81 1.56
N PHE A 181 3.09 8.47 1.00
CA PHE A 181 4.49 8.23 1.35
C PHE A 181 4.73 8.38 2.85
N LEU A 182 4.35 9.53 3.41
CA LEU A 182 4.56 9.82 4.82
C LEU A 182 3.76 8.90 5.73
N ALA A 183 2.49 8.65 5.41
CA ALA A 183 1.66 7.73 6.18
C ALA A 183 2.23 6.30 6.17
N THR A 184 2.65 5.81 4.99
CA THR A 184 3.28 4.49 4.87
C THR A 184 4.61 4.43 5.62
N TYR A 185 5.48 5.43 5.44
CA TYR A 185 6.76 5.52 6.13
C TYR A 185 6.59 5.42 7.65
N VAL A 186 5.70 6.25 8.22
CA VAL A 186 5.45 6.27 9.68
C VAL A 186 4.98 4.91 10.19
N VAL A 187 4.09 4.26 9.46
CA VAL A 187 3.49 2.99 9.89
C VAL A 187 4.48 1.82 9.75
N LEU A 188 5.36 1.86 8.77
CA LEU A 188 6.41 0.85 8.59
C LEU A 188 7.42 0.80 9.73
N VAL A 189 7.55 1.87 10.51
CA VAL A 189 8.36 1.87 11.74
C VAL A 189 7.90 0.75 12.70
N VAL A 190 6.59 0.49 12.78
CA VAL A 190 6.07 -0.63 13.57
C VAL A 190 6.64 -1.95 13.05
N THR A 191 6.58 -2.19 11.75
CA THR A 191 7.02 -3.46 11.16
C THR A 191 8.54 -3.67 11.28
N PHE A 192 9.33 -2.61 11.08
CA PHE A 192 10.79 -2.74 11.04
C PHE A 192 11.46 -2.59 12.41
N ASN A 193 10.90 -1.78 13.31
CA ASN A 193 11.56 -1.46 14.59
C ASN A 193 10.94 -2.18 15.79
N LEU A 194 9.72 -2.71 15.69
CA LEU A 194 9.07 -3.41 16.81
C LEU A 194 9.87 -4.60 17.34
N PRO A 195 10.49 -5.48 16.51
CA PRO A 195 11.30 -6.59 17.01
C PRO A 195 12.49 -6.10 17.85
N PHE A 196 13.14 -5.01 17.47
CA PHE A 196 14.25 -4.41 18.23
C PHE A 196 13.77 -3.79 19.53
N LEU A 197 12.61 -3.14 19.53
CA LEU A 197 11.98 -2.61 20.74
C LEU A 197 11.64 -3.71 21.73
N MET A 198 11.04 -4.80 21.27
CA MET A 198 10.68 -5.94 22.10
C MET A 198 11.92 -6.58 22.72
N GLN A 199 13.00 -6.74 21.94
CA GLN A 199 14.27 -7.23 22.44
C GLN A 199 14.87 -6.28 23.49
N HIS A 200 14.80 -4.97 23.28
CA HIS A 200 15.27 -3.95 24.22
C HIS A 200 14.52 -4.01 25.55
N TYR A 201 13.23 -4.31 25.53
CA TYR A 201 12.41 -4.47 26.74
C TYR A 201 12.48 -5.87 27.35
N THR A 202 13.36 -6.74 26.87
CA THR A 202 13.48 -8.16 27.30
C THR A 202 12.17 -8.96 27.15
N LEU A 203 11.32 -8.54 26.23
CA LEU A 203 10.08 -9.22 25.90
C LEU A 203 10.30 -10.32 24.87
N SER A 204 9.38 -11.26 24.74
CA SER A 204 9.51 -12.40 23.82
C SER A 204 9.59 -11.94 22.36
N SER A 205 10.63 -12.38 21.65
CA SER A 205 10.78 -12.10 20.22
C SER A 205 9.62 -12.68 19.38
N SER A 206 9.03 -13.81 19.80
CA SER A 206 7.86 -14.40 19.15
C SER A 206 6.61 -13.51 19.27
N ALA A 207 6.48 -12.76 20.38
CA ALA A 207 5.38 -11.82 20.57
C ALA A 207 5.40 -10.67 19.55
N SER A 208 6.57 -10.25 19.06
CA SER A 208 6.67 -9.21 18.02
C SER A 208 5.97 -9.65 16.72
N GLY A 209 6.11 -10.90 16.32
CA GLY A 209 5.43 -11.47 15.15
C GLY A 209 3.90 -11.46 15.30
N VAL A 210 3.41 -11.82 16.49
CA VAL A 210 1.96 -11.77 16.80
C VAL A 210 1.44 -10.33 16.73
N MET A 211 2.17 -9.37 17.29
CA MET A 211 1.78 -7.95 17.27
C MET A 211 1.80 -7.35 15.86
N ILE A 212 2.79 -7.71 15.03
CA ILE A 212 2.84 -7.32 13.61
C ILE A 212 1.66 -7.95 12.85
N SER A 213 1.32 -9.21 13.13
CA SER A 213 0.15 -9.86 12.55
C SER A 213 -1.15 -9.16 12.98
N LEU A 214 -1.27 -8.78 14.25
CA LEU A 214 -2.40 -8.01 14.77
C LEU A 214 -2.50 -6.63 14.11
N PHE A 215 -1.37 -5.99 13.83
CA PHE A 215 -1.30 -4.73 13.10
C PHE A 215 -1.87 -4.88 11.66
N PHE A 216 -1.45 -5.90 10.90
CA PHE A 216 -1.99 -6.15 9.57
C PHE A 216 -3.46 -6.56 9.59
N LEU A 217 -3.88 -7.33 10.59
CA LEU A 217 -5.28 -7.66 10.81
C LEU A 217 -6.12 -6.42 11.10
N ALA A 218 -5.58 -5.48 11.89
CA ALA A 218 -6.23 -4.20 12.18
C ALA A 218 -6.38 -3.32 10.94
N ILE A 219 -5.41 -3.34 10.01
CA ILE A 219 -5.51 -2.62 8.72
C ILE A 219 -6.67 -3.16 7.87
N MET A 220 -6.97 -4.46 7.95
CA MET A 220 -8.07 -5.08 7.23
C MET A 220 -9.44 -4.49 7.60
N LEU A 221 -9.69 -4.26 8.89
CA LEU A 221 -11.02 -3.94 9.41
C LEU A 221 -11.66 -2.69 8.77
N PRO A 222 -10.99 -1.53 8.70
CA PRO A 222 -11.57 -0.34 8.08
C PRO A 222 -11.89 -0.50 6.61
N GLY A 223 -11.11 -1.30 5.88
CA GLY A 223 -11.33 -1.53 4.46
C GLY A 223 -12.69 -2.18 4.17
N LEU A 224 -13.19 -3.04 5.05
CA LEU A 224 -14.52 -3.66 4.92
C LEU A 224 -15.67 -2.65 5.08
N PHE A 225 -15.46 -1.62 5.90
CA PHE A 225 -16.48 -0.62 6.24
C PHE A 225 -16.14 0.79 5.74
N ILE A 226 -15.24 0.91 4.77
CA ILE A 226 -14.64 2.19 4.35
C ILE A 226 -15.68 3.24 3.95
N THR A 227 -16.72 2.87 3.20
CA THR A 227 -17.77 3.80 2.79
C THR A 227 -18.60 4.33 3.96
N TRP A 228 -18.88 3.49 4.95
CA TRP A 228 -19.58 3.90 6.17
C TRP A 228 -18.69 4.84 7.00
N ILE A 229 -17.40 4.52 7.14
CA ILE A 229 -16.43 5.35 7.85
C ILE A 229 -16.35 6.74 7.22
N ILE A 230 -16.20 6.82 5.89
CA ILE A 230 -16.10 8.09 5.16
C ILE A 230 -17.38 8.93 5.36
N ARG A 231 -18.56 8.30 5.21
CA ARG A 231 -19.85 9.01 5.41
C ARG A 231 -20.00 9.57 6.82
N LYS A 232 -19.51 8.85 7.84
CA LYS A 232 -19.59 9.26 9.25
C LYS A 232 -18.56 10.33 9.60
N LEU A 233 -17.32 10.17 9.13
CA LEU A 233 -16.22 11.08 9.46
C LEU A 233 -16.21 12.37 8.63
N LYS A 234 -16.79 12.35 7.42
CA LYS A 234 -16.81 13.53 6.53
C LYS A 234 -15.41 14.16 6.42
N ASN A 235 -15.29 15.47 6.73
CA ASN A 235 -14.04 16.21 6.65
C ASN A 235 -12.94 15.74 7.63
N ALA A 236 -13.26 14.86 8.58
CA ALA A 236 -12.27 14.25 9.49
C ALA A 236 -11.70 12.91 8.97
N THR A 237 -12.02 12.51 7.74
CA THR A 237 -11.68 11.20 7.18
C THR A 237 -10.18 10.93 7.06
N VAL A 238 -9.33 11.94 6.92
CA VAL A 238 -7.86 11.80 6.94
C VAL A 238 -7.29 12.17 8.30
N PHE A 239 -7.79 13.24 8.90
CA PHE A 239 -7.30 13.75 10.17
C PHE A 239 -7.42 12.74 11.31
N LEU A 240 -8.60 12.13 11.51
CA LEU A 240 -8.83 11.17 12.60
C LEU A 240 -7.99 9.89 12.47
N PRO A 241 -7.87 9.25 11.31
CA PRO A 241 -6.94 8.14 11.11
C PRO A 241 -5.48 8.48 11.41
N LEU A 242 -5.00 9.66 11.05
CA LEU A 242 -3.66 10.11 11.42
C LEU A 242 -3.49 10.23 12.94
N LEU A 243 -4.51 10.75 13.64
CA LEU A 243 -4.49 10.77 15.10
C LEU A 243 -4.49 9.36 15.72
N LEU A 244 -5.21 8.41 15.12
CA LEU A 244 -5.16 7.00 15.58
C LEU A 244 -3.76 6.41 15.40
N ILE A 245 -3.09 6.68 14.28
CA ILE A 245 -1.70 6.24 14.09
C ILE A 245 -0.79 6.87 15.16
N CYS A 246 -0.93 8.18 15.40
CA CYS A 246 -0.18 8.88 16.46
C CYS A 246 -0.40 8.23 17.84
N ALA A 247 -1.65 8.02 18.22
CA ALA A 247 -2.01 7.40 19.49
C ALA A 247 -1.45 5.98 19.61
N GLY A 248 -1.50 5.18 18.52
CA GLY A 248 -0.93 3.85 18.49
C GLY A 248 0.59 3.85 18.70
N LEU A 249 1.33 4.75 18.03
CA LEU A 249 2.77 4.87 18.20
C LEU A 249 3.15 5.37 19.60
N LEU A 250 2.38 6.29 20.18
CA LEU A 250 2.57 6.75 21.56
C LEU A 250 2.29 5.65 22.58
N LEU A 251 1.26 4.82 22.38
CA LEU A 251 1.01 3.65 23.21
C LEU A 251 2.19 2.67 23.20
N ILE A 252 2.76 2.40 22.03
CA ILE A 252 3.95 1.54 21.88
C ILE A 252 5.16 2.13 22.62
N TYR A 253 5.34 3.46 22.56
CA TYR A 253 6.47 4.13 23.19
C TYR A 253 6.35 4.26 24.71
N LEU A 254 5.16 4.62 25.20
CA LEU A 254 4.95 4.97 26.63
C LEU A 254 4.85 3.74 27.54
N PHE A 255 4.35 2.63 27.01
CA PHE A 255 4.05 1.45 27.80
C PHE A 255 4.92 0.27 27.38
N LYS A 256 5.55 -0.40 28.37
CA LYS A 256 6.50 -1.50 28.16
C LYS A 256 5.87 -2.89 28.33
N TYR A 257 4.54 -2.98 28.29
CA TYR A 257 3.81 -4.24 28.45
C TYR A 257 3.36 -4.78 27.09
N GLU A 258 3.47 -6.09 26.88
CA GLU A 258 3.09 -6.74 25.62
C GLU A 258 1.66 -6.36 25.16
N TRP A 259 0.69 -6.39 26.07
CA TRP A 259 -0.70 -6.06 25.76
C TRP A 259 -0.90 -4.62 25.27
N THR A 260 -0.20 -3.68 25.88
CA THR A 260 -0.31 -2.26 25.49
C THR A 260 0.40 -1.98 24.19
N ILE A 261 1.52 -2.64 23.92
CA ILE A 261 2.21 -2.59 22.64
C ILE A 261 1.32 -3.20 21.55
N GLY A 262 0.69 -4.36 21.81
CA GLY A 262 -0.26 -4.98 20.90
C GLY A 262 -1.47 -4.09 20.60
N LEU A 263 -2.03 -3.42 21.63
CA LEU A 263 -3.10 -2.44 21.47
C LEU A 263 -2.64 -1.25 20.62
N GLY A 264 -1.42 -0.75 20.84
CA GLY A 264 -0.83 0.32 20.03
C GLY A 264 -0.70 -0.06 18.57
N CYS A 265 -0.22 -1.28 18.27
CA CYS A 265 -0.16 -1.85 16.92
C CYS A 265 -1.56 -1.91 16.29
N PHE A 266 -2.55 -2.39 17.03
CA PHE A 266 -3.93 -2.48 16.57
C PHE A 266 -4.53 -1.11 16.24
N VAL A 267 -4.37 -0.12 17.13
CA VAL A 267 -4.88 1.24 16.93
C VAL A 267 -4.20 1.92 15.74
N ALA A 268 -2.87 1.79 15.60
CA ALA A 268 -2.14 2.31 14.45
C ALA A 268 -2.59 1.65 13.13
N GLY A 269 -2.82 0.32 13.15
CA GLY A 269 -3.32 -0.43 12.01
C GLY A 269 -4.70 0.05 11.54
N ILE A 270 -5.64 0.27 12.46
CA ILE A 270 -6.96 0.84 12.12
C ILE A 270 -6.79 2.20 11.42
N GLY A 271 -5.94 3.07 11.93
CA GLY A 271 -5.69 4.37 11.29
C GLY A 271 -5.22 4.22 9.84
N TYR A 272 -4.21 3.41 9.61
CA TYR A 272 -3.66 3.22 8.25
C TYR A 272 -4.63 2.53 7.31
N GLY A 273 -5.43 1.59 7.81
CA GLY A 273 -6.44 0.86 7.03
C GLY A 273 -7.53 1.74 6.41
N VAL A 274 -7.74 2.96 6.93
CA VAL A 274 -8.61 3.98 6.29
C VAL A 274 -7.85 4.73 5.20
N ILE A 275 -6.60 5.10 5.44
CA ILE A 275 -5.82 5.97 4.54
C ILE A 275 -5.54 5.30 3.20
N GLN A 276 -5.15 4.03 3.20
CA GLN A 276 -4.74 3.31 2.00
C GLN A 276 -5.83 3.27 0.91
N PRO A 277 -7.04 2.72 1.14
CA PRO A 277 -8.09 2.67 0.12
C PRO A 277 -8.62 4.05 -0.25
N LEU A 278 -8.61 5.00 0.70
CA LEU A 278 -9.00 6.38 0.46
C LEU A 278 -8.06 7.06 -0.54
N VAL A 279 -6.75 6.89 -0.38
CA VAL A 279 -5.76 7.47 -1.30
C VAL A 279 -5.91 6.85 -2.68
N TYR A 280 -6.14 5.54 -2.79
CA TYR A 280 -6.36 4.89 -4.08
C TYR A 280 -7.60 5.44 -4.79
N ASP A 281 -8.74 5.56 -4.09
CA ASP A 281 -9.97 6.10 -4.68
C ASP A 281 -9.78 7.56 -5.16
N LYS A 282 -9.17 8.41 -4.32
CA LYS A 282 -8.88 9.80 -4.70
C LYS A 282 -7.90 9.89 -5.88
N SER A 283 -6.90 9.02 -5.93
CA SER A 283 -5.93 9.01 -7.03
C SER A 283 -6.57 8.69 -8.37
N VAL A 284 -7.55 7.76 -8.39
CA VAL A 284 -8.34 7.49 -9.60
C VAL A 284 -9.09 8.72 -10.08
N ARG A 285 -9.62 9.53 -9.16
CA ARG A 285 -10.38 10.75 -9.49
C ARG A 285 -9.49 11.91 -9.99
N THR A 286 -8.17 11.84 -9.84
CA THR A 286 -7.25 12.86 -10.39
C THR A 286 -6.90 12.61 -11.85
N ALA A 287 -7.40 11.55 -12.47
CA ALA A 287 -7.00 11.15 -13.81
C ALA A 287 -8.21 10.82 -14.69
N ASP A 288 -8.07 11.10 -15.99
CA ASP A 288 -9.05 10.63 -16.99
C ASP A 288 -9.15 9.11 -17.00
N SER A 289 -10.27 8.56 -17.50
CA SER A 289 -10.52 7.11 -17.56
C SER A 289 -9.39 6.29 -18.19
N LYS A 290 -8.65 6.86 -19.14
CA LYS A 290 -7.50 6.21 -19.79
C LYS A 290 -6.27 6.14 -18.89
N ASN A 291 -6.12 7.09 -17.98
CA ASN A 291 -4.93 7.30 -17.15
C ASN A 291 -5.09 6.85 -15.70
N THR A 292 -6.24 6.31 -15.31
CA THR A 292 -6.53 5.84 -13.93
C THR A 292 -5.50 4.86 -13.40
N THR A 293 -5.14 3.85 -14.20
CA THR A 293 -4.12 2.85 -13.83
C THR A 293 -2.74 3.48 -13.70
N LEU A 294 -2.41 4.49 -14.52
CA LEU A 294 -1.14 5.21 -14.43
C LEU A 294 -1.08 6.05 -13.13
N ALA A 295 -2.15 6.75 -12.78
CA ALA A 295 -2.23 7.50 -11.53
C ALA A 295 -2.06 6.57 -10.30
N LEU A 296 -2.73 5.42 -10.30
CA LEU A 296 -2.55 4.39 -9.27
C LEU A 296 -1.12 3.84 -9.24
N ALA A 297 -0.51 3.59 -10.40
CA ALA A 297 0.87 3.12 -10.48
C ALA A 297 1.86 4.13 -9.88
N LEU A 298 1.66 5.44 -10.12
CA LEU A 298 2.46 6.50 -9.51
C LEU A 298 2.35 6.50 -7.98
N VAL A 299 1.14 6.41 -7.44
CA VAL A 299 0.91 6.36 -5.99
C VAL A 299 1.49 5.08 -5.38
N MET A 300 1.32 3.94 -6.04
CA MET A 300 1.87 2.66 -5.55
C MET A 300 3.40 2.63 -5.63
N SER A 301 4.01 3.23 -6.64
CA SER A 301 5.47 3.33 -6.72
C SER A 301 6.06 4.11 -5.54
N VAL A 302 5.38 5.16 -5.11
CA VAL A 302 5.77 5.95 -3.93
C VAL A 302 5.61 5.15 -2.63
N ASN A 303 4.61 4.29 -2.54
CA ASN A 303 4.46 3.35 -1.43
C ASN A 303 5.66 2.39 -1.32
N TYR A 304 6.07 1.78 -2.45
CA TYR A 304 7.26 0.92 -2.47
C TYR A 304 8.56 1.68 -2.20
N LEU A 305 8.62 2.95 -2.63
CA LEU A 305 9.72 3.84 -2.28
C LEU A 305 9.79 4.10 -0.77
N ALA A 306 8.63 4.30 -0.11
CA ALA A 306 8.57 4.43 1.33
C ALA A 306 9.06 3.16 2.05
N ILE A 307 8.68 1.97 1.55
CA ILE A 307 9.16 0.69 2.09
C ILE A 307 10.68 0.57 1.96
N LEU A 308 11.22 0.91 0.79
CA LEU A 308 12.65 0.84 0.52
C LEU A 308 13.46 1.83 1.40
N LEU A 309 12.97 3.06 1.53
CA LEU A 309 13.68 4.14 2.21
C LEU A 309 13.46 4.16 3.73
N CYS A 310 12.43 3.49 4.25
CA CYS A 310 12.06 3.57 5.67
C CYS A 310 13.25 3.29 6.63
N PRO A 311 14.02 2.21 6.49
CA PRO A 311 15.14 1.97 7.40
C PRO A 311 16.19 3.09 7.33
N PHE A 312 16.53 3.56 6.12
CA PHE A 312 17.52 4.62 5.92
C PHE A 312 17.08 5.97 6.50
N ILE A 313 15.79 6.31 6.34
CA ILE A 313 15.23 7.54 6.89
C ILE A 313 15.21 7.48 8.42
N VAL A 314 14.83 6.33 8.99
CA VAL A 314 14.86 6.14 10.45
C VAL A 314 16.29 6.28 10.98
N ASP A 315 17.28 5.62 10.36
CA ASP A 315 18.68 5.69 10.78
C ASP A 315 19.22 7.11 10.65
N LEU A 316 18.92 7.80 9.54
CA LEU A 316 19.33 9.19 9.33
C LEU A 316 18.76 10.13 10.40
N LEU A 317 17.44 10.04 10.63
CA LEU A 317 16.76 10.91 11.58
C LEU A 317 17.22 10.64 13.03
N THR A 318 17.31 9.36 13.43
CA THR A 318 17.82 9.01 14.76
C THR A 318 19.28 9.46 14.96
N GLY A 319 20.08 9.39 13.90
CA GLY A 319 21.45 9.90 13.89
C GLY A 319 21.53 11.42 14.08
N LEU A 320 20.69 12.17 13.39
CA LEU A 320 20.63 13.65 13.51
C LEU A 320 20.28 14.11 14.94
N PHE A 321 19.47 13.34 15.66
CA PHE A 321 19.12 13.63 17.06
C PHE A 321 20.10 13.02 18.09
N GLY A 322 21.21 12.43 17.64
CA GLY A 322 22.19 11.80 18.55
C GLY A 322 21.64 10.56 19.29
N LYS A 323 20.60 9.93 18.76
CA LYS A 323 19.91 8.75 19.31
C LYS A 323 20.12 7.49 18.46
N SER A 324 21.24 7.42 17.74
CA SER A 324 21.61 6.24 16.96
C SER A 324 21.58 4.98 17.83
N GLY A 325 20.90 3.93 17.36
CA GLY A 325 20.77 2.66 18.10
C GLY A 325 19.71 2.64 19.20
N SER A 326 18.98 3.73 19.44
CA SER A 326 17.84 3.73 20.37
C SER A 326 16.67 2.93 19.75
N ALA A 327 16.15 1.95 20.46
CA ALA A 327 15.07 1.10 19.99
C ALA A 327 13.69 1.76 20.12
N ASP A 328 13.52 2.69 21.05
CA ASP A 328 12.26 3.37 21.38
C ASP A 328 12.10 4.72 20.67
N PHE A 329 13.20 5.43 20.42
CA PHE A 329 13.19 6.77 19.83
C PHE A 329 12.52 6.85 18.44
N PRO A 330 12.64 5.84 17.54
CA PRO A 330 11.91 5.84 16.26
C PRO A 330 10.38 5.99 16.42
N PHE A 331 9.79 5.43 17.48
CA PHE A 331 8.34 5.48 17.70
C PHE A 331 7.87 6.89 18.10
N VAL A 332 8.56 7.54 19.03
CA VAL A 332 8.20 8.91 19.46
C VAL A 332 8.46 9.92 18.35
N LEU A 333 9.57 9.79 17.62
CA LEU A 333 9.88 10.66 16.49
C LEU A 333 8.79 10.58 15.41
N ASN A 334 8.38 9.38 15.06
CA ASN A 334 7.35 9.18 14.04
C ASN A 334 5.94 9.53 14.56
N ALA A 335 5.67 9.40 15.86
CA ALA A 335 4.47 9.95 16.46
C ALA A 335 4.41 11.49 16.31
N ALA A 336 5.54 12.18 16.49
CA ALA A 336 5.62 13.63 16.27
C ALA A 336 5.40 14.01 14.79
N ILE A 337 5.98 13.25 13.87
CA ILE A 337 5.79 13.45 12.41
C ILE A 337 4.31 13.29 12.04
N VAL A 338 3.66 12.20 12.48
CA VAL A 338 2.26 11.97 12.13
C VAL A 338 1.32 12.94 12.85
N LEU A 339 1.68 13.42 14.04
CA LEU A 339 0.94 14.49 14.71
C LEU A 339 0.98 15.78 13.89
N LEU A 340 2.16 16.15 13.38
CA LEU A 340 2.29 17.30 12.48
C LEU A 340 1.44 17.11 11.22
N MET A 341 1.46 15.92 10.61
CA MET A 341 0.58 15.60 9.48
C MET A 341 -0.91 15.74 9.85
N ALA A 342 -1.30 15.31 11.05
CA ALA A 342 -2.68 15.45 11.53
C ALA A 342 -3.07 16.92 11.72
N VAL A 343 -2.18 17.76 12.27
CA VAL A 343 -2.41 19.20 12.40
C VAL A 343 -2.59 19.87 11.03
N VAL A 344 -1.72 19.55 10.07
CA VAL A 344 -1.84 20.01 8.68
C VAL A 344 -3.15 19.50 8.08
N GLY A 345 -3.48 18.23 8.27
CA GLY A 345 -4.72 17.63 7.80
C GLY A 345 -5.98 18.28 8.39
N TYR A 346 -5.94 18.68 9.66
CA TYR A 346 -7.02 19.45 10.29
C TYR A 346 -7.16 20.86 9.69
N ARG A 347 -6.04 21.55 9.47
CA ARG A 347 -6.04 22.92 8.90
C ARG A 347 -6.55 22.95 7.46
N TYR A 348 -6.23 21.90 6.68
CA TYR A 348 -6.60 21.79 5.27
C TYR A 348 -7.69 20.73 5.03
N ARG A 349 -8.56 20.46 6.01
CA ARG A 349 -9.58 19.41 5.98
C ARG A 349 -10.63 19.55 4.86
N GLU A 350 -10.71 20.71 4.23
CA GLU A 350 -11.61 20.97 3.10
C GLU A 350 -10.89 20.84 1.74
N SER A 351 -9.58 20.65 1.76
CA SER A 351 -8.82 20.44 0.53
C SER A 351 -9.08 19.04 -0.06
N TYR A 352 -8.84 18.90 -1.35
CA TYR A 352 -8.96 17.64 -2.04
C TYR A 352 -8.16 16.50 -1.36
N VAL A 353 -6.94 16.79 -0.91
CA VAL A 353 -6.04 15.78 -0.31
C VAL A 353 -6.56 15.29 1.04
N PHE A 354 -7.02 16.18 1.92
CA PHE A 354 -7.38 15.88 3.30
C PHE A 354 -8.89 15.75 3.55
N GLY A 355 -9.75 16.26 2.67
CA GLY A 355 -11.21 16.18 2.79
C GLY A 355 -11.78 14.79 2.49
N ALA A 356 -13.09 14.63 2.64
CA ALA A 356 -13.78 13.43 2.18
C ALA A 356 -13.89 13.40 0.65
N PRO A 357 -13.89 12.21 0.03
CA PRO A 357 -14.28 12.09 -1.37
C PRO A 357 -15.77 12.42 -1.52
N ASP A 358 -16.10 13.15 -2.58
CA ASP A 358 -17.49 13.41 -2.91
C ASP A 358 -18.14 12.13 -3.49
N PHE A 359 -19.29 11.75 -2.94
CA PHE A 359 -20.08 10.61 -3.41
C PHE A 359 -21.36 11.04 -4.14
N SER A 360 -21.48 12.32 -4.50
CA SER A 360 -22.64 12.84 -5.21
C SER A 360 -22.70 12.46 -6.69
N GLU A 361 -21.70 11.70 -7.17
CA GLU A 361 -21.62 11.18 -8.54
C GLU A 361 -21.98 9.70 -8.64
#